data_06ebbb73c66985ed4cbb2c3a0095db04
#
_entry.id   06ebbb73c66985ed4cbb2c3a0095db04
#
_cell.length_a   1.000
_cell.length_b   1.000
_cell.length_c   1.000
_cell.angle_alpha   90.00
_cell.angle_beta   90.00
_cell.angle_gamma   90.00
#
_symmetry.space_group_name_H-M   'P 1'
#
loop_
_entity.id
_entity.type
_entity.pdbx_description
1 polymer ?
#
loop_
_entity_poly.entity_id
_entity_poly.type
_entity_poly.pdbx_seq_one_letter_code
_entity_poly.pdbx_strand_id
1 'polypeptide(L)'
;MIQNKILKIFTTSFILIILIVGCHDRYTPKPRGYYRIDFPQKKYKQFVSDCPYVFEYPEYSIIKNDESPNTEPCWINVEFPGYNGSIHVSYKSIAGNINEVLEDAHSLAYKHTVKADAINEHLINKNNERVFGILYDIEGNVASSVQFFLTDSTDHFLRGALYFKTRVEKDSLAPVIEFFRQDIIHFIDTFEWK
;
A
#
# COMPACT_ATOMS: atom_id res chain seq x y z
N MET A 1 -38.98 54.90 -42.46
CA MET A 1 -37.72 54.33 -43.01
C MET A 1 -36.63 54.12 -41.94
N ILE A 2 -36.47 55.00 -40.95
CA ILE A 2 -35.50 54.95 -39.87
C ILE A 2 -35.80 53.81 -38.88
N GLN A 3 -37.06 53.60 -38.51
CA GLN A 3 -37.50 52.60 -37.54
C GLN A 3 -37.18 51.15 -37.99
N ASN A 4 -37.30 50.83 -39.27
CA ASN A 4 -36.97 49.52 -39.81
C ASN A 4 -35.44 49.27 -39.85
N LYS A 5 -34.58 50.31 -39.92
CA LYS A 5 -33.16 50.18 -39.82
C LYS A 5 -32.68 49.88 -38.39
N ILE A 6 -33.30 50.56 -37.42
CA ILE A 6 -33.00 50.33 -36.01
C ILE A 6 -33.41 48.91 -35.57
N LEU A 7 -34.57 48.43 -36.00
CA LEU A 7 -35.01 47.07 -35.72
C LEU A 7 -34.08 46.00 -36.28
N LYS A 8 -33.59 46.20 -37.52
CA LYS A 8 -32.64 45.31 -38.16
C LYS A 8 -31.27 45.27 -37.43
N ILE A 9 -30.81 46.42 -36.95
CA ILE A 9 -29.57 46.49 -36.18
C ILE A 9 -29.69 45.76 -34.84
N PHE A 10 -30.80 45.92 -34.15
CA PHE A 10 -31.11 45.24 -32.91
C PHE A 10 -31.21 43.70 -33.07
N THR A 11 -31.88 43.23 -34.13
CA THR A 11 -32.00 41.79 -34.39
C THR A 11 -30.67 41.16 -34.80
N THR A 12 -29.85 41.84 -35.62
CA THR A 12 -28.50 41.35 -35.95
C THR A 12 -27.55 41.34 -34.77
N SER A 13 -27.60 42.35 -33.89
CA SER A 13 -26.79 42.40 -32.68
C SER A 13 -27.21 41.31 -31.70
N PHE A 14 -28.49 41.00 -31.55
CA PHE A 14 -29.01 39.96 -30.71
C PHE A 14 -28.60 38.56 -31.19
N ILE A 15 -28.62 38.30 -32.50
CA ILE A 15 -28.17 37.06 -33.11
C ILE A 15 -26.66 36.88 -32.91
N LEU A 16 -25.88 37.98 -33.03
CA LEU A 16 -24.42 37.94 -32.80
C LEU A 16 -24.07 37.60 -31.35
N ILE A 17 -24.83 38.10 -30.38
CA ILE A 17 -24.63 37.77 -28.95
C ILE A 17 -24.91 36.30 -28.66
N ILE A 18 -25.94 35.70 -29.27
CA ILE A 18 -26.26 34.28 -29.13
C ILE A 18 -25.16 33.37 -29.66
N LEU A 19 -24.46 33.79 -30.74
CA LEU A 19 -23.34 33.03 -31.31
C LEU A 19 -22.08 33.05 -30.46
N ILE A 20 -21.95 34.00 -29.52
CA ILE A 20 -20.77 34.10 -28.63
C ILE A 20 -20.95 33.22 -27.38
N VAL A 21 -22.17 32.78 -27.03
CA VAL A 21 -22.40 31.82 -25.96
C VAL A 21 -22.02 30.40 -26.47
N GLY A 22 -20.76 30.26 -26.86
CA GLY A 22 -20.22 28.96 -27.28
C GLY A 22 -20.22 27.99 -26.12
N CYS A 23 -20.43 26.72 -26.44
CA CYS A 23 -20.33 25.59 -25.53
C CYS A 23 -19.05 25.67 -24.70
N HIS A 24 -19.19 25.83 -23.42
CA HIS A 24 -18.10 25.63 -22.48
C HIS A 24 -17.94 24.11 -22.36
N ASP A 25 -17.05 23.55 -23.12
CA ASP A 25 -16.69 22.14 -22.98
C ASP A 25 -16.24 21.92 -21.53
N ARG A 26 -17.06 21.20 -20.76
CA ARG A 26 -16.68 20.76 -19.43
C ARG A 26 -15.48 19.81 -19.62
N TYR A 27 -14.28 20.33 -19.39
CA TYR A 27 -13.08 19.51 -19.35
C TYR A 27 -13.26 18.46 -18.25
N THR A 28 -13.54 17.24 -18.65
CA THR A 28 -13.50 16.09 -17.75
C THR A 28 -12.07 15.60 -17.75
N PRO A 29 -11.34 15.69 -16.62
CA PRO A 29 -9.98 15.17 -16.54
C PRO A 29 -10.01 13.69 -16.93
N LYS A 30 -9.24 13.30 -17.93
CA LYS A 30 -9.08 11.89 -18.27
C LYS A 30 -8.42 11.19 -17.08
N PRO A 31 -8.88 9.98 -16.67
CA PRO A 31 -8.19 9.22 -15.67
C PRO A 31 -6.75 8.99 -16.11
N ARG A 32 -5.79 9.10 -15.17
CA ARG A 32 -4.39 8.82 -15.46
C ARG A 32 -4.25 7.36 -15.87
N GLY A 33 -3.64 7.12 -17.03
CA GLY A 33 -3.29 5.78 -17.46
C GLY A 33 -2.00 5.33 -16.77
N TYR A 34 -1.98 4.07 -16.35
CA TYR A 34 -0.75 3.42 -15.89
C TYR A 34 -0.07 2.73 -17.08
N TYR A 35 1.25 2.57 -16.99
CA TYR A 35 1.94 1.64 -17.87
C TYR A 35 1.39 0.25 -17.65
N ARG A 36 1.23 -0.54 -18.71
CA ARG A 36 0.84 -1.93 -18.58
C ARG A 36 1.96 -2.68 -17.84
N ILE A 37 1.61 -3.26 -16.70
CA ILE A 37 2.49 -4.11 -15.92
C ILE A 37 1.94 -5.53 -16.03
N ASP A 38 2.75 -6.44 -16.56
CA ASP A 38 2.39 -7.86 -16.60
C ASP A 38 2.84 -8.51 -15.29
N PHE A 39 1.87 -8.80 -14.42
CA PHE A 39 2.14 -9.47 -13.15
C PHE A 39 2.21 -10.99 -13.32
N PRO A 40 3.09 -11.67 -12.55
CA PRO A 40 3.14 -13.12 -12.54
C PRO A 40 1.87 -13.72 -11.93
N GLN A 41 1.61 -14.99 -12.26
CA GLN A 41 0.52 -15.72 -11.65
C GLN A 41 0.80 -15.97 -10.16
N LYS A 42 -0.18 -15.73 -9.30
CA LYS A 42 -0.13 -16.02 -7.87
C LYS A 42 0.03 -17.51 -7.64
N LYS A 43 1.20 -17.92 -7.15
CA LYS A 43 1.52 -19.27 -6.67
C LYS A 43 2.41 -19.11 -5.45
N TYR A 44 2.19 -19.92 -4.46
CA TYR A 44 2.82 -19.80 -3.16
C TYR A 44 3.56 -21.08 -2.77
N LYS A 45 4.56 -20.92 -1.91
CA LYS A 45 5.32 -22.00 -1.30
C LYS A 45 5.58 -21.67 0.16
N GLN A 46 5.70 -22.70 0.98
CA GLN A 46 5.91 -22.54 2.42
C GLN A 46 7.33 -22.10 2.75
N PHE A 47 7.46 -21.18 3.68
CA PHE A 47 8.72 -20.82 4.31
C PHE A 47 9.05 -21.84 5.41
N VAL A 48 10.14 -22.59 5.22
CA VAL A 48 10.63 -23.58 6.17
C VAL A 48 12.01 -23.12 6.67
N SER A 49 12.13 -22.90 7.98
CA SER A 49 13.36 -22.47 8.66
C SER A 49 13.32 -22.86 10.13
N ASP A 50 14.39 -22.59 10.86
CA ASP A 50 14.46 -22.77 12.32
C ASP A 50 13.78 -21.61 13.09
N CYS A 51 13.20 -20.63 12.40
CA CYS A 51 12.50 -19.53 13.01
C CYS A 51 11.19 -20.00 13.67
N PRO A 52 10.70 -19.32 14.73
CA PRO A 52 9.52 -19.74 15.48
C PRO A 52 8.20 -19.44 14.78
N TYR A 53 8.23 -19.33 13.47
CA TYR A 53 7.06 -19.05 12.64
C TYR A 53 7.17 -19.73 11.26
N VAL A 54 6.00 -19.95 10.65
CA VAL A 54 5.86 -20.41 9.27
C VAL A 54 4.81 -19.55 8.55
N PHE A 55 4.91 -19.45 7.24
CA PHE A 55 3.96 -18.75 6.37
C PHE A 55 4.18 -19.20 4.92
N GLU A 56 3.27 -18.86 4.04
CA GLU A 56 3.45 -19.01 2.60
C GLU A 56 3.86 -17.71 1.93
N TYR A 57 4.72 -17.80 0.94
CA TYR A 57 5.22 -16.66 0.17
C TYR A 57 5.21 -16.96 -1.34
N PRO A 58 5.14 -15.92 -2.20
CA PRO A 58 5.05 -16.11 -3.64
C PRO A 58 6.29 -16.81 -4.23
N GLU A 59 6.08 -17.75 -5.16
CA GLU A 59 7.18 -18.44 -5.86
C GLU A 59 8.08 -17.50 -6.65
N TYR A 60 7.55 -16.35 -7.12
CA TYR A 60 8.28 -15.32 -7.85
C TYR A 60 9.09 -14.39 -6.94
N SER A 61 9.07 -14.60 -5.65
CA SER A 61 9.89 -13.87 -4.68
C SER A 61 11.08 -14.70 -4.18
N ILE A 62 12.04 -14.02 -3.56
CA ILE A 62 13.23 -14.62 -2.97
C ILE A 62 13.31 -14.19 -1.51
N ILE A 63 13.51 -15.16 -0.61
CA ILE A 63 13.78 -14.85 0.80
C ILE A 63 15.29 -14.73 0.99
N LYS A 64 15.70 -13.65 1.67
CA LYS A 64 17.05 -13.42 2.14
C LYS A 64 17.05 -13.09 3.62
N ASN A 65 18.10 -13.48 4.33
CA ASN A 65 18.32 -12.95 5.67
C ASN A 65 18.55 -11.44 5.61
N ASP A 66 18.12 -10.73 6.62
CA ASP A 66 18.47 -9.32 6.74
C ASP A 66 19.96 -9.20 7.09
N GLU A 67 20.68 -8.36 6.34
CA GLU A 67 22.12 -8.11 6.50
C GLU A 67 22.40 -6.74 7.12
N SER A 68 21.39 -6.08 7.67
CA SER A 68 21.55 -4.77 8.30
C SER A 68 22.41 -4.87 9.58
N PRO A 69 23.15 -3.79 9.96
CA PRO A 69 24.07 -3.83 11.10
C PRO A 69 23.42 -4.19 12.45
N ASN A 70 22.11 -3.98 12.57
CA ASN A 70 21.36 -4.23 13.81
C ASN A 70 20.37 -5.39 13.64
N THR A 71 20.64 -6.32 12.72
CA THR A 71 19.77 -7.45 12.48
C THR A 71 19.77 -8.40 13.66
N GLU A 72 18.63 -8.98 13.96
CA GLU A 72 18.44 -10.03 14.97
C GLU A 72 18.12 -11.35 14.27
N PRO A 73 18.26 -12.51 14.96
CA PRO A 73 17.87 -13.80 14.40
C PRO A 73 16.44 -13.79 13.88
N CYS A 74 16.20 -14.47 12.76
CA CYS A 74 14.88 -14.56 12.12
C CYS A 74 14.34 -13.25 11.54
N TRP A 75 15.22 -12.27 11.30
CA TRP A 75 14.87 -11.16 10.42
C TRP A 75 15.16 -11.53 8.99
N ILE A 76 14.16 -11.37 8.14
CA ILE A 76 14.24 -11.76 6.73
C ILE A 76 13.67 -10.67 5.82
N ASN A 77 14.07 -10.72 4.56
CA ASN A 77 13.53 -9.89 3.49
C ASN A 77 12.90 -10.80 2.43
N VAL A 78 11.61 -10.60 2.13
CA VAL A 78 10.95 -11.21 0.97
C VAL A 78 11.10 -10.24 -0.19
N GLU A 79 12.09 -10.49 -1.06
CA GLU A 79 12.39 -9.61 -2.20
C GLU A 79 11.57 -10.00 -3.44
N PHE A 80 11.15 -9.00 -4.20
CA PHE A 80 10.46 -9.15 -5.48
C PHE A 80 11.35 -8.69 -6.63
N PRO A 81 12.18 -9.59 -7.21
CA PRO A 81 13.05 -9.26 -8.33
C PRO A 81 12.21 -8.72 -9.51
N GLY A 82 12.69 -7.68 -10.16
CA GLY A 82 11.98 -7.04 -11.28
C GLY A 82 10.99 -5.95 -10.89
N TYR A 83 10.58 -5.85 -9.62
CA TYR A 83 9.68 -4.81 -9.13
C TYR A 83 10.35 -3.83 -8.16
N ASN A 84 11.62 -4.05 -7.84
CA ASN A 84 12.36 -3.27 -6.84
C ASN A 84 11.64 -3.15 -5.49
N GLY A 85 10.82 -4.14 -5.17
CA GLY A 85 10.02 -4.21 -3.94
C GLY A 85 10.57 -5.26 -2.98
N SER A 86 10.34 -5.07 -1.70
CA SER A 86 10.65 -6.04 -0.65
C SER A 86 9.73 -5.88 0.55
N ILE A 87 9.38 -6.99 1.20
CA ILE A 87 8.78 -6.97 2.53
C ILE A 87 9.89 -7.24 3.53
N HIS A 88 10.18 -6.25 4.37
CA HIS A 88 11.09 -6.42 5.50
C HIS A 88 10.31 -7.04 6.66
N VAL A 89 10.75 -8.17 7.14
CA VAL A 89 10.13 -8.92 8.24
C VAL A 89 11.11 -8.96 9.39
N SER A 90 10.73 -8.39 10.52
CA SER A 90 11.49 -8.40 11.77
C SER A 90 10.74 -9.18 12.83
N TYR A 91 11.45 -10.08 13.50
CA TYR A 91 10.94 -10.89 14.60
C TYR A 91 11.57 -10.42 15.92
N LYS A 92 10.78 -10.44 17.00
CA LYS A 92 11.25 -10.24 18.37
C LYS A 92 10.61 -11.24 19.31
N SER A 93 11.39 -11.78 20.24
CA SER A 93 10.84 -12.48 21.39
C SER A 93 10.34 -11.46 22.40
N ILE A 94 9.15 -11.70 22.94
CA ILE A 94 8.55 -10.85 23.98
C ILE A 94 8.92 -11.43 25.35
N ALA A 95 9.42 -10.59 26.23
CA ALA A 95 9.78 -10.94 27.60
C ALA A 95 9.00 -10.07 28.61
N GLY A 96 7.68 -10.04 28.49
CA GLY A 96 6.81 -9.21 29.33
C GLY A 96 6.70 -7.75 28.90
N ASN A 97 7.27 -7.38 27.75
CA ASN A 97 7.29 -6.00 27.21
C ASN A 97 6.34 -5.80 26.01
N ILE A 98 5.26 -6.57 25.94
CA ILE A 98 4.30 -6.54 24.82
C ILE A 98 3.81 -5.10 24.51
N ASN A 99 3.48 -4.31 25.54
CA ASN A 99 2.99 -2.95 25.32
C ASN A 99 4.02 -2.05 24.65
N GLU A 100 5.30 -2.20 24.98
CA GLU A 100 6.40 -1.44 24.38
C GLU A 100 6.53 -1.76 22.88
N VAL A 101 6.54 -3.05 22.51
CA VAL A 101 6.69 -3.44 21.09
C VAL A 101 5.44 -3.09 20.27
N LEU A 102 4.26 -3.11 20.86
CA LEU A 102 3.03 -2.65 20.20
C LEU A 102 3.03 -1.14 19.98
N GLU A 103 3.45 -0.37 20.98
CA GLU A 103 3.58 1.09 20.87
C GLU A 103 4.63 1.48 19.82
N ASP A 104 5.77 0.78 19.79
CA ASP A 104 6.79 0.95 18.77
C ASP A 104 6.25 0.68 17.36
N ALA A 105 5.53 -0.43 17.17
CA ALA A 105 4.94 -0.78 15.87
C ALA A 105 3.93 0.26 15.41
N HIS A 106 3.03 0.69 16.30
CA HIS A 106 2.06 1.75 16.03
C HIS A 106 2.78 3.06 15.68
N SER A 107 3.75 3.47 16.50
CA SER A 107 4.55 4.68 16.27
C SER A 107 5.25 4.65 14.90
N LEU A 108 5.81 3.50 14.50
CA LEU A 108 6.47 3.34 13.20
C LEU A 108 5.48 3.47 12.04
N ALA A 109 4.26 2.93 12.14
CA ALA A 109 3.22 3.12 11.14
C ALA A 109 2.80 4.59 11.05
N TYR A 110 2.59 5.25 12.18
CA TYR A 110 2.14 6.64 12.25
C TYR A 110 3.23 7.70 11.98
N LYS A 111 4.51 7.34 11.94
CA LYS A 111 5.57 8.23 11.43
C LYS A 111 5.33 8.71 9.98
N HIS A 112 4.50 7.99 9.24
CA HIS A 112 4.11 8.35 7.87
C HIS A 112 3.03 9.43 7.78
N THR A 113 2.36 9.81 8.89
CA THR A 113 1.24 10.78 8.90
C THR A 113 1.56 12.12 8.22
N VAL A 114 2.81 12.58 8.26
CA VAL A 114 3.23 13.83 7.61
C VAL A 114 3.04 13.81 6.08
N LYS A 115 3.05 12.61 5.47
CA LYS A 115 2.94 12.41 4.01
C LYS A 115 1.78 11.50 3.62
N ALA A 116 1.08 10.95 4.61
CA ALA A 116 -0.08 10.10 4.40
C ALA A 116 -1.33 10.93 4.16
N ASP A 117 -2.14 10.50 3.21
CA ASP A 117 -3.49 11.03 2.99
C ASP A 117 -4.49 10.37 3.96
N ALA A 118 -4.30 9.07 4.22
CA ALA A 118 -5.07 8.27 5.17
C ALA A 118 -4.23 7.09 5.69
N ILE A 119 -4.59 6.59 6.88
CA ILE A 119 -4.10 5.33 7.45
C ILE A 119 -5.33 4.51 7.83
N ASN A 120 -5.51 3.37 7.19
CA ASN A 120 -6.61 2.44 7.46
C ASN A 120 -6.05 1.24 8.22
N GLU A 121 -6.71 0.87 9.30
CA GLU A 121 -6.33 -0.24 10.17
C GLU A 121 -7.30 -1.41 9.99
N HIS A 122 -6.75 -2.61 9.76
CA HIS A 122 -7.51 -3.85 9.64
C HIS A 122 -7.06 -4.79 10.74
N LEU A 123 -7.97 -5.10 11.65
CA LEU A 123 -7.70 -6.01 12.76
C LEU A 123 -7.51 -7.44 12.26
N ILE A 124 -6.44 -8.08 12.71
CA ILE A 124 -6.14 -9.50 12.49
C ILE A 124 -6.47 -10.26 13.76
N ASN A 125 -7.36 -11.24 13.66
CA ASN A 125 -7.80 -12.05 14.78
C ASN A 125 -8.02 -13.50 14.37
N LYS A 126 -6.99 -14.33 14.53
CA LYS A 126 -6.99 -15.78 14.27
C LYS A 126 -6.85 -16.51 15.61
N ASN A 127 -7.96 -16.65 16.35
CA ASN A 127 -7.97 -17.18 17.69
C ASN A 127 -7.40 -18.60 17.81
N ASN A 128 -7.69 -19.46 16.82
CA ASN A 128 -7.26 -20.85 16.86
C ASN A 128 -5.74 -20.99 16.76
N GLU A 129 -5.12 -20.15 15.95
CA GLU A 129 -3.67 -20.10 15.68
C GLU A 129 -2.95 -19.16 16.67
N ARG A 130 -3.70 -18.47 17.55
CA ARG A 130 -3.18 -17.42 18.44
C ARG A 130 -2.38 -16.34 17.68
N VAL A 131 -2.89 -15.90 16.53
CA VAL A 131 -2.29 -14.85 15.74
C VAL A 131 -3.18 -13.63 15.78
N PHE A 132 -2.69 -12.57 16.43
CA PHE A 132 -3.35 -11.28 16.58
C PHE A 132 -2.49 -10.18 15.99
N GLY A 133 -3.09 -9.11 15.48
CA GLY A 133 -2.32 -8.02 14.91
C GLY A 133 -3.14 -6.96 14.22
N ILE A 134 -2.45 -6.09 13.53
CA ILE A 134 -3.06 -5.04 12.69
C ILE A 134 -2.32 -4.99 11.35
N LEU A 135 -3.07 -4.91 10.28
CA LEU A 135 -2.59 -4.53 8.95
C LEU A 135 -2.92 -3.05 8.74
N TYR A 136 -1.91 -2.25 8.44
CA TYR A 136 -2.00 -0.83 8.12
C TYR A 136 -1.92 -0.63 6.61
N ASP A 137 -2.96 -0.07 6.02
CA ASP A 137 -2.93 0.46 4.66
C ASP A 137 -2.71 1.98 4.74
N ILE A 138 -1.55 2.45 4.29
CA ILE A 138 -1.13 3.83 4.39
C ILE A 138 -1.16 4.46 2.99
N GLU A 139 -2.15 5.31 2.76
CA GLU A 139 -2.32 6.02 1.51
C GLU A 139 -1.44 7.27 1.45
N GLY A 140 -0.97 7.63 0.26
CA GLY A 140 -0.16 8.83 0.05
C GLY A 140 1.23 8.52 -0.53
N ASN A 141 2.08 9.56 -0.61
CA ASN A 141 3.47 9.42 -1.07
C ASN A 141 4.40 9.01 0.09
N VAL A 142 4.13 7.83 0.65
CA VAL A 142 4.83 7.29 1.82
C VAL A 142 5.87 6.24 1.44
N ALA A 143 6.90 6.09 2.25
CA ALA A 143 7.97 5.13 1.98
C ALA A 143 7.50 3.66 2.07
N SER A 144 6.49 3.38 2.91
CA SER A 144 5.91 2.06 3.08
C SER A 144 4.38 2.21 3.13
N SER A 145 3.71 1.70 2.11
CA SER A 145 2.25 1.80 1.95
C SER A 145 1.49 0.69 2.66
N VAL A 146 2.15 -0.43 2.97
CA VAL A 146 1.54 -1.57 3.67
C VAL A 146 2.48 -2.01 4.77
N GLN A 147 1.96 -2.02 6.00
CA GLN A 147 2.69 -2.51 7.17
C GLN A 147 1.77 -3.40 7.99
N PHE A 148 2.33 -4.32 8.73
CA PHE A 148 1.57 -5.14 9.65
C PHE A 148 2.42 -5.58 10.84
N PHE A 149 1.77 -5.97 11.91
CA PHE A 149 2.40 -6.77 12.95
C PHE A 149 1.51 -7.95 13.33
N LEU A 150 2.15 -9.01 13.81
CA LEU A 150 1.53 -10.22 14.31
C LEU A 150 2.13 -10.57 15.66
N THR A 151 1.32 -11.04 16.59
CA THR A 151 1.76 -11.47 17.92
C THR A 151 0.85 -12.59 18.45
N ASP A 152 1.39 -13.44 19.32
CA ASP A 152 0.60 -14.39 20.12
C ASP A 152 0.21 -13.80 21.47
N SER A 153 0.57 -12.53 21.71
CA SER A 153 0.36 -11.76 22.93
C SER A 153 1.18 -12.20 24.16
N THR A 154 2.08 -13.19 24.00
CA THR A 154 2.87 -13.73 25.13
C THR A 154 4.36 -13.76 24.86
N ASP A 155 4.78 -14.45 23.80
CA ASP A 155 6.18 -14.79 23.56
C ASP A 155 6.73 -14.25 22.24
N HIS A 156 5.84 -13.99 21.27
CA HIS A 156 6.23 -13.74 19.91
C HIS A 156 5.64 -12.45 19.35
N PHE A 157 6.48 -11.70 18.66
CA PHE A 157 6.10 -10.52 17.91
C PHE A 157 6.82 -10.49 16.56
N LEU A 158 6.10 -10.23 15.49
CA LEU A 158 6.63 -10.08 14.15
C LEU A 158 6.04 -8.83 13.50
N ARG A 159 6.89 -8.04 12.85
CA ARG A 159 6.47 -6.88 12.07
C ARG A 159 6.91 -7.04 10.62
N GLY A 160 6.03 -6.73 9.69
CA GLY A 160 6.32 -6.67 8.27
C GLY A 160 6.04 -5.28 7.68
N ALA A 161 6.83 -4.86 6.69
CA ALA A 161 6.63 -3.60 6.00
C ALA A 161 7.08 -3.69 4.54
N LEU A 162 6.22 -3.26 3.61
CA LEU A 162 6.50 -3.24 2.18
C LEU A 162 7.24 -1.97 1.79
N TYR A 163 8.41 -2.12 1.18
CA TYR A 163 9.23 -1.03 0.67
C TYR A 163 9.54 -1.19 -0.82
N PHE A 164 9.77 -0.07 -1.50
CA PHE A 164 10.26 -0.03 -2.87
C PHE A 164 11.57 0.76 -2.94
N LYS A 165 12.56 0.21 -3.64
CA LYS A 165 13.86 0.86 -3.93
C LYS A 165 13.74 1.84 -5.10
N THR A 166 12.71 2.67 -5.10
CA THR A 166 12.42 3.66 -6.14
C THR A 166 11.79 4.89 -5.52
N ARG A 167 11.76 6.00 -6.27
CA ARG A 167 11.02 7.18 -5.83
C ARG A 167 9.55 6.83 -5.68
N VAL A 168 9.01 7.10 -4.51
CA VAL A 168 7.61 6.81 -4.22
C VAL A 168 6.75 7.86 -4.92
N GLU A 169 5.99 7.40 -5.92
CA GLU A 169 4.95 8.15 -6.59
C GLU A 169 3.66 7.32 -6.50
N LYS A 170 2.72 7.76 -5.65
CA LYS A 170 1.46 7.07 -5.34
C LYS A 170 0.78 6.55 -6.61
N ASP A 171 0.61 7.43 -7.59
CA ASP A 171 -0.13 7.10 -8.81
C ASP A 171 0.56 6.02 -9.67
N SER A 172 1.90 6.02 -9.72
CA SER A 172 2.67 5.08 -10.55
C SER A 172 2.82 3.71 -9.89
N LEU A 173 2.90 3.67 -8.55
CA LEU A 173 3.11 2.44 -7.78
C LEU A 173 1.81 1.76 -7.36
N ALA A 174 0.65 2.43 -7.41
CA ALA A 174 -0.61 1.90 -6.90
C ALA A 174 -0.94 0.48 -7.40
N PRO A 175 -0.81 0.13 -8.71
CA PRO A 175 -1.08 -1.23 -9.17
C PRO A 175 -0.12 -2.26 -8.58
N VAL A 176 1.15 -1.89 -8.38
CA VAL A 176 2.20 -2.77 -7.84
C VAL A 176 1.98 -2.97 -6.34
N ILE A 177 1.65 -1.89 -5.61
CA ILE A 177 1.32 -1.93 -4.19
C ILE A 177 0.13 -2.87 -3.97
N GLU A 178 -0.96 -2.70 -4.73
CA GLU A 178 -2.16 -3.55 -4.60
C GLU A 178 -1.85 -5.02 -4.93
N PHE A 179 -1.01 -5.26 -5.93
CA PHE A 179 -0.59 -6.62 -6.25
C PHE A 179 0.15 -7.27 -5.08
N PHE A 180 1.13 -6.61 -4.46
CA PHE A 180 1.88 -7.17 -3.32
C PHE A 180 1.10 -7.12 -2.00
N ARG A 181 0.14 -6.21 -1.87
CA ARG A 181 -0.79 -6.20 -0.73
C ARG A 181 -1.54 -7.53 -0.61
N GLN A 182 -1.96 -8.10 -1.73
CA GLN A 182 -2.61 -9.42 -1.75
C GLN A 182 -1.65 -10.54 -1.29
N ASP A 183 -0.36 -10.45 -1.61
CA ASP A 183 0.64 -11.39 -1.10
C ASP A 183 0.87 -11.25 0.41
N ILE A 184 0.79 -10.02 0.92
CA ILE A 184 0.86 -9.76 2.36
C ILE A 184 -0.38 -10.34 3.08
N ILE A 185 -1.56 -10.19 2.50
CA ILE A 185 -2.78 -10.81 3.05
C ILE A 185 -2.62 -12.32 3.08
N HIS A 186 -2.16 -12.95 1.99
CA HIS A 186 -1.90 -14.39 1.94
C HIS A 186 -0.85 -14.83 2.97
N PHE A 187 0.22 -14.06 3.14
CA PHE A 187 1.22 -14.26 4.19
C PHE A 187 0.55 -14.30 5.58
N ILE A 188 -0.31 -13.32 5.90
CA ILE A 188 -1.02 -13.22 7.18
C ILE A 188 -1.99 -14.38 7.37
N ASP A 189 -2.75 -14.74 6.32
CA ASP A 189 -3.74 -15.81 6.36
C ASP A 189 -3.11 -17.19 6.61
N THR A 190 -1.92 -17.41 6.07
CA THR A 190 -1.17 -18.68 6.21
C THR A 190 -0.17 -18.69 7.35
N PHE A 191 -0.08 -17.59 8.08
CA PHE A 191 0.89 -17.45 9.16
C PHE A 191 0.51 -18.27 10.39
N GLU A 192 1.49 -18.98 10.97
CA GLU A 192 1.37 -19.74 12.21
C GLU A 192 2.66 -19.59 13.04
N TRP A 193 2.50 -19.56 14.36
CA TRP A 193 3.60 -19.73 15.31
C TRP A 193 3.93 -21.21 15.45
N LYS A 194 5.22 -21.54 15.72
CA LYS A 194 5.68 -22.92 15.98
C LYS A 194 5.67 -23.21 17.47
#